data_fd2d7b627f6225e7aad8e9e72856ac1b
#
_entry.id   fd2d7b627f6225e7aad8e9e72856ac1b
#
_cell.length_a   1.000
_cell.length_b   1.000
_cell.length_c   1.000
_cell.angle_alpha   90.00
_cell.angle_beta   90.00
_cell.angle_gamma   90.00
#
_symmetry.space_group_name_H-M   'P 1'
#
loop_
_entity.id
_entity.type
_entity.pdbx_description
1 polymer ?
#
loop_
_entity_poly.entity_id
_entity_poly.type
_entity_poly.pdbx_seq_one_letter_code
_entity_poly.pdbx_strand_id
1 'polypeptide(L)'
;MYLLHNLAYSEQKGGFMATEFILEAVTPERLVFEKPVEFVKLRTEGGDIGILAKHINYITPIGAGEMLVREKDNKEMTYYLEGGFLEVRQDKVVILGVNIVEATKAEAERMAREVAIEKAKKQKIKEFKK
;
A
#
# COMPACT_ATOMS: atom_id res chain seq x y z
N MET A 1 2.30 -21.78 -13.68
CA MET A 1 1.98 -20.96 -13.06
C MET A 1 2.88 -19.83 -12.66
N TYR A 2 2.31 -18.82 -12.33
CA TYR A 2 3.04 -17.60 -12.12
C TYR A 2 4.15 -17.75 -11.09
N LEU A 3 3.82 -18.32 -9.94
CA LEU A 3 4.78 -18.50 -8.90
C LEU A 3 5.92 -19.41 -9.32
N LEU A 4 5.59 -20.50 -10.01
CA LEU A 4 6.58 -21.42 -10.47
C LEU A 4 7.54 -20.78 -11.46
N HIS A 5 7.00 -19.97 -12.35
CA HIS A 5 7.83 -19.24 -13.30
C HIS A 5 8.80 -18.30 -12.56
N ASN A 6 8.33 -17.67 -11.51
CA ASN A 6 9.17 -16.78 -10.73
C ASN A 6 10.30 -17.49 -10.04
N LEU A 7 10.03 -18.68 -9.52
CA LEU A 7 11.07 -19.46 -8.89
C LEU A 7 12.15 -19.83 -9.89
N ALA A 8 11.73 -20.28 -11.06
CA ALA A 8 12.68 -20.65 -12.11
C ALA A 8 13.54 -19.45 -12.49
N TYR A 9 12.93 -18.30 -12.65
CA TYR A 9 13.65 -17.10 -12.99
C TYR A 9 14.66 -16.74 -11.91
N SER A 10 14.25 -16.83 -10.66
CA SER A 10 15.12 -16.48 -9.54
C SER A 10 16.31 -17.40 -9.45
N GLU A 11 16.12 -18.68 -9.70
CA GLU A 11 17.20 -19.63 -9.67
C GLU A 11 18.23 -19.34 -10.73
N GLN A 12 17.80 -18.87 -11.89
CA GLN A 12 18.71 -18.52 -12.96
C GLN A 12 19.63 -17.37 -12.59
N LYS A 13 19.31 -16.67 -11.52
CA LYS A 13 20.13 -15.57 -11.04
C LYS A 13 21.08 -16.00 -9.93
N GLY A 14 21.55 -17.23 -9.99
CA GLY A 14 22.53 -17.70 -9.05
C GLY A 14 21.95 -18.05 -7.69
N GLY A 15 20.78 -18.64 -7.66
CA GLY A 15 20.15 -19.00 -6.41
C GLY A 15 19.40 -17.87 -5.74
N PHE A 16 19.43 -16.69 -6.35
CA PHE A 16 18.68 -15.56 -5.81
C PHE A 16 17.19 -15.77 -6.00
N MET A 17 16.44 -15.60 -4.94
CA MET A 17 14.99 -15.71 -5.00
C MET A 17 14.39 -14.32 -5.10
N ALA A 18 13.60 -14.07 -6.15
CA ALA A 18 12.97 -12.78 -6.34
C ALA A 18 11.75 -12.68 -5.43
N THR A 19 12.00 -12.62 -4.13
CA THR A 19 10.93 -12.48 -3.14
C THR A 19 10.67 -11.02 -2.80
N GLU A 20 11.48 -10.12 -3.32
CA GLU A 20 11.36 -8.70 -3.04
C GLU A 20 10.92 -7.93 -4.27
N PHE A 21 10.26 -6.83 -4.04
CA PHE A 21 9.93 -5.86 -5.08
C PHE A 21 10.12 -4.46 -4.50
N ILE A 22 10.21 -3.47 -5.38
CA ILE A 22 10.42 -2.10 -4.92
C ILE A 22 9.06 -1.49 -4.59
N LEU A 23 8.97 -0.93 -3.39
CA LEU A 23 7.80 -0.17 -2.96
C LEU A 23 8.19 1.30 -2.88
N GLU A 24 7.50 2.12 -3.64
CA GLU A 24 7.71 3.56 -3.65
C GLU A 24 6.48 4.25 -3.09
N ALA A 25 6.65 5.05 -2.04
CA ALA A 25 5.55 5.77 -1.41
C ALA A 25 5.81 7.27 -1.57
N VAL A 26 4.87 7.95 -2.22
CA VAL A 26 5.02 9.35 -2.60
C VAL A 26 3.79 10.13 -2.18
N THR A 27 4.01 11.34 -1.67
CA THR A 27 2.93 12.31 -1.45
C THR A 27 3.22 13.52 -2.34
N PRO A 28 2.27 14.44 -2.49
CA PRO A 28 2.53 15.65 -3.28
C PRO A 28 3.74 16.44 -2.78
N GLU A 29 4.06 16.35 -1.50
CA GLU A 29 5.16 17.14 -0.94
C GLU A 29 6.51 16.47 -1.07
N ARG A 30 6.56 15.13 -1.10
CA ARG A 30 7.86 14.47 -1.07
C ARG A 30 7.77 12.99 -1.36
N LEU A 31 8.92 12.41 -1.66
CA LEU A 31 9.10 10.97 -1.65
C LEU A 31 9.22 10.53 -0.20
N VAL A 32 8.29 9.71 0.27
CA VAL A 32 8.31 9.23 1.65
C VAL A 32 9.38 8.15 1.81
N PHE A 33 9.35 7.14 0.94
CA PHE A 33 10.41 6.14 0.89
C PHE A 33 10.33 5.37 -0.43
N GLU A 34 11.46 4.75 -0.76
CA GLU A 34 11.54 3.81 -1.87
C GLU A 34 12.51 2.75 -1.43
N LYS A 35 12.03 1.51 -1.31
CA LYS A 35 12.87 0.44 -0.76
C LYS A 35 12.34 -0.93 -1.17
N PRO A 36 13.22 -1.94 -1.12
CA PRO A 36 12.77 -3.31 -1.38
C PRO A 36 11.95 -3.84 -0.21
N VAL A 37 10.85 -4.52 -0.53
CA VAL A 37 9.96 -5.12 0.46
C VAL A 37 9.53 -6.48 -0.05
N GLU A 38 9.04 -7.34 0.87
CA GLU A 38 8.58 -8.66 0.51
C GLU A 38 7.06 -8.73 0.42
N PHE A 39 6.38 -7.86 1.14
CA PHE A 39 4.92 -7.92 1.21
C PHE A 39 4.37 -6.56 1.63
N VAL A 40 3.26 -6.19 1.02
CA VAL A 40 2.52 -4.98 1.41
C VAL A 40 1.04 -5.34 1.48
N LYS A 41 0.41 -4.94 2.57
CA LYS A 41 -1.04 -5.08 2.71
C LYS A 41 -1.62 -3.71 3.00
N LEU A 42 -2.68 -3.33 2.29
CA LEU A 42 -3.29 -2.02 2.48
C LEU A 42 -4.76 -2.04 2.13
N ARG A 43 -5.45 -0.99 2.56
CA ARG A 43 -6.86 -0.83 2.28
C ARG A 43 -7.06 -0.15 0.94
N THR A 44 -7.86 -0.75 0.06
CA THR A 44 -8.32 -0.11 -1.17
C THR A 44 -9.80 0.15 -1.06
N GLU A 45 -10.36 0.83 -2.05
CA GLU A 45 -11.81 1.05 -2.07
C GLU A 45 -12.57 -0.26 -2.21
N GLY A 46 -11.95 -1.27 -2.81
CA GLY A 46 -12.57 -2.58 -2.95
C GLY A 46 -12.32 -3.51 -1.78
N GLY A 47 -11.58 -3.07 -0.75
CA GLY A 47 -11.25 -3.87 0.41
C GLY A 47 -9.74 -3.98 0.59
N ASP A 48 -9.34 -4.79 1.55
CA ASP A 48 -7.91 -4.98 1.81
C ASP A 48 -7.31 -5.89 0.76
N ILE A 49 -6.09 -5.57 0.34
CA ILE A 49 -5.34 -6.43 -0.59
C ILE A 49 -3.93 -6.62 -0.06
N GLY A 50 -3.35 -7.76 -0.44
CA GLY A 50 -1.95 -8.06 -0.15
C GLY A 50 -1.18 -8.21 -1.45
N ILE A 51 0.04 -7.70 -1.49
CA ILE A 51 0.88 -7.75 -2.67
C ILE A 51 2.19 -8.44 -2.34
N LEU A 52 2.50 -9.46 -3.14
CA LEU A 52 3.77 -10.18 -3.08
C LEU A 52 4.53 -9.92 -4.37
N ALA A 53 5.78 -10.34 -4.41
CA ALA A 53 6.59 -10.19 -5.61
C ALA A 53 5.92 -10.85 -6.81
N LYS A 54 6.19 -10.31 -8.00
CA LYS A 54 5.70 -10.85 -9.28
C LYS A 54 4.19 -10.76 -9.42
N HIS A 55 3.66 -9.67 -8.95
CA HIS A 55 2.24 -9.36 -9.04
C HIS A 55 1.86 -8.93 -10.46
N ILE A 56 0.55 -8.89 -10.74
CA ILE A 56 0.06 -8.42 -12.03
C ILE A 56 -0.11 -6.90 -11.98
N ASN A 57 -0.14 -6.29 -13.17
CA ASN A 57 -0.29 -4.84 -13.28
C ASN A 57 -1.75 -4.43 -13.03
N TYR A 58 -1.94 -3.41 -12.22
CA TYR A 58 -3.25 -2.78 -12.10
C TYR A 58 -3.16 -1.49 -11.29
N ILE A 59 -4.23 -0.71 -11.31
CA ILE A 59 -4.34 0.55 -10.57
C ILE A 59 -5.65 0.54 -9.83
N THR A 60 -5.63 0.99 -8.58
CA THR A 60 -6.84 1.08 -7.77
C THR A 60 -6.74 2.24 -6.80
N PRO A 61 -7.88 2.88 -6.47
CA PRO A 61 -7.87 3.91 -5.43
C PRO A 61 -7.59 3.31 -4.06
N ILE A 62 -6.93 4.07 -3.22
CA ILE A 62 -6.58 3.69 -1.86
C ILE A 62 -7.64 4.22 -0.90
N GLY A 63 -8.06 3.37 0.05
CA GLY A 63 -8.90 3.82 1.14
C GLY A 63 -8.06 4.28 2.32
N ALA A 64 -8.72 4.90 3.30
CA ALA A 64 -8.03 5.32 4.52
C ALA A 64 -7.85 4.11 5.44
N GLY A 65 -6.65 3.94 5.98
CA GLY A 65 -6.40 2.85 6.90
C GLY A 65 -4.95 2.48 7.01
N GLU A 66 -4.74 1.29 7.53
CA GLU A 66 -3.41 0.78 7.80
C GLU A 66 -2.75 0.23 6.55
N MET A 67 -1.47 0.50 6.40
CA MET A 67 -0.62 -0.21 5.44
C MET A 67 0.44 -0.95 6.22
N LEU A 68 0.51 -2.25 6.01
CA LEU A 68 1.56 -3.09 6.62
C LEU A 68 2.60 -3.40 5.56
N VAL A 69 3.85 -3.11 5.87
CA VAL A 69 4.98 -3.36 4.97
C VAL A 69 5.91 -4.34 5.65
N ARG A 70 6.21 -5.44 4.98
CA ARG A 70 7.16 -6.42 5.50
C ARG A 70 8.42 -6.42 4.64
N GLU A 71 9.54 -6.16 5.28
CA GLU A 71 10.84 -6.19 4.65
C GLU A 71 11.53 -7.52 4.93
N LYS A 72 12.71 -7.69 4.35
CA LYS A 72 13.52 -8.87 4.56
C LYS A 72 13.74 -9.13 6.04
N ASP A 73 13.86 -10.40 6.42
CA ASP A 73 14.06 -10.83 7.80
C ASP A 73 12.88 -10.53 8.70
N ASN A 74 11.68 -10.54 8.11
CA ASN A 74 10.42 -10.35 8.86
C ASN A 74 10.32 -9.01 9.57
N LYS A 75 11.05 -8.02 9.10
CA LYS A 75 10.94 -6.68 9.65
C LYS A 75 9.66 -6.05 9.15
N GLU A 76 8.79 -5.64 10.06
CA GLU A 76 7.49 -5.07 9.69
C GLU A 76 7.39 -3.63 10.14
N MET A 77 6.76 -2.82 9.30
CA MET A 77 6.47 -1.43 9.59
C MET A 77 5.02 -1.17 9.24
N THR A 78 4.37 -0.35 10.03
CA THR A 78 2.99 0.01 9.79
C THR A 78 2.89 1.51 9.53
N TYR A 79 2.05 1.86 8.55
CA TYR A 79 1.80 3.24 8.17
C TYR A 79 0.31 3.49 8.11
N TYR A 80 -0.06 4.74 8.28
CA TYR A 80 -1.42 5.18 7.97
C TYR A 80 -1.42 5.81 6.58
N LEU A 81 -2.41 5.42 5.76
CA LEU A 81 -2.64 6.01 4.45
C LEU A 81 -4.00 6.68 4.44
N GLU A 82 -4.10 7.78 3.71
CA GLU A 82 -5.36 8.51 3.63
C GLU A 82 -5.63 8.88 2.18
N GLY A 83 -6.13 7.91 1.43
CA GLY A 83 -6.51 8.16 0.05
C GLY A 83 -5.36 8.17 -0.93
N GLY A 84 -5.68 8.32 -2.19
CA GLY A 84 -4.70 8.30 -3.27
C GLY A 84 -4.90 7.11 -4.18
N PHE A 85 -3.82 6.71 -4.83
CA PHE A 85 -3.84 5.60 -5.78
C PHE A 85 -2.70 4.65 -5.55
N LEU A 86 -2.99 3.37 -5.76
CA LEU A 86 -1.99 2.31 -5.78
C LEU A 86 -1.81 1.89 -7.22
N GLU A 87 -0.57 1.92 -7.69
CA GLU A 87 -0.23 1.42 -9.02
C GLU A 87 0.71 0.24 -8.86
N VAL A 88 0.24 -0.93 -9.32
CA VAL A 88 1.03 -2.15 -9.26
C VAL A 88 1.58 -2.41 -10.64
N ARG A 89 2.91 -2.47 -10.76
CA ARG A 89 3.60 -2.82 -11.98
C ARG A 89 4.37 -4.10 -11.77
N GLN A 90 4.87 -4.66 -12.85
CA GLN A 90 5.57 -5.93 -12.79
C GLN A 90 6.81 -5.89 -11.91
N ASP A 91 7.47 -4.75 -11.85
CA ASP A 91 8.74 -4.62 -11.13
C ASP A 91 8.67 -3.67 -9.95
N LYS A 92 7.56 -2.98 -9.76
CA LYS A 92 7.49 -1.90 -8.79
C LYS A 92 6.06 -1.64 -8.39
N VAL A 93 5.89 -1.30 -7.12
CA VAL A 93 4.59 -0.88 -6.60
C VAL A 93 4.72 0.57 -6.17
N VAL A 94 3.83 1.42 -6.66
CA VAL A 94 3.86 2.84 -6.36
C VAL A 94 2.60 3.23 -5.61
N ILE A 95 2.78 3.90 -4.49
CA ILE A 95 1.69 4.46 -3.70
C ILE A 95 1.75 5.96 -3.81
N LEU A 96 0.72 6.54 -4.42
CA LEU A 96 0.58 8.00 -4.52
C LEU A 96 -0.47 8.39 -3.49
N GLY A 97 -0.02 8.78 -2.31
CA GLY A 97 -0.93 9.02 -1.20
C GLY A 97 -1.12 10.49 -0.91
N VAL A 98 -2.28 10.81 -0.35
CA VAL A 98 -2.54 12.15 0.13
C VAL A 98 -1.77 12.38 1.43
N ASN A 99 -1.75 11.38 2.29
CA ASN A 99 -1.07 11.44 3.56
C ASN A 99 -0.52 10.05 3.88
N ILE A 100 0.79 9.97 4.15
CA ILE A 100 1.46 8.70 4.48
C ILE A 100 2.34 8.97 5.69
N VAL A 101 1.98 8.39 6.83
CA VAL A 101 2.75 8.58 8.05
C VAL A 101 2.93 7.25 8.76
N GLU A 102 4.08 7.09 9.41
CA GLU A 102 4.33 5.92 10.21
C GLU A 102 3.41 5.94 11.43
N ALA A 103 2.79 4.80 11.72
CA ALA A 103 1.80 4.73 12.79
C ALA A 103 1.65 3.28 13.23
N THR A 104 1.20 3.07 14.46
CA THR A 104 0.84 1.73 14.89
C THR A 104 -0.51 1.35 14.28
N LYS A 105 -0.83 0.07 14.33
CA LYS A 105 -2.10 -0.39 13.81
C LYS A 105 -3.27 0.31 14.50
N ALA A 106 -3.21 0.46 15.82
CA ALA A 106 -4.28 1.12 16.56
C ALA A 106 -4.40 2.59 16.17
N GLU A 107 -3.26 3.27 15.99
CA GLU A 107 -3.27 4.66 15.57
C GLU A 107 -3.85 4.82 14.18
N ALA A 108 -3.47 3.93 13.26
CA ALA A 108 -3.98 3.98 11.89
C ALA A 108 -5.49 3.78 11.86
N GLU A 109 -5.99 2.84 12.64
CA GLU A 109 -7.43 2.59 12.70
C GLU A 109 -8.19 3.78 13.28
N ARG A 110 -7.61 4.39 14.32
CA ARG A 110 -8.23 5.59 14.90
C ARG A 110 -8.28 6.74 13.91
N MET A 111 -7.19 6.97 13.19
CA MET A 111 -7.13 8.04 12.21
C MET A 111 -8.11 7.79 11.07
N ALA A 112 -8.24 6.54 10.64
CA ALA A 112 -9.19 6.20 9.58
C ALA A 112 -10.63 6.47 10.04
N ARG A 113 -10.95 6.17 11.30
CA ARG A 113 -12.29 6.44 11.83
C ARG A 113 -12.57 7.93 11.86
N GLU A 114 -11.59 8.74 12.25
CA GLU A 114 -11.75 10.19 12.29
C GLU A 114 -12.02 10.77 10.91
N VAL A 115 -11.29 10.28 9.91
CA VAL A 115 -11.51 10.70 8.53
C VAL A 115 -12.91 10.32 8.06
N ALA A 116 -13.38 9.12 8.39
CA ALA A 116 -14.70 8.68 8.00
C ALA A 116 -15.78 9.56 8.63
N ILE A 117 -15.60 9.93 9.90
CA ILE A 117 -16.56 10.80 10.59
C ILE A 117 -16.58 12.17 9.94
N GLU A 118 -15.42 12.74 9.60
CA GLU A 118 -15.36 14.03 8.94
C GLU A 118 -16.04 14.02 7.59
N LYS A 119 -15.82 12.96 6.80
CA LYS A 119 -16.46 12.84 5.51
C LYS A 119 -17.97 12.76 5.65
N ALA A 120 -18.45 12.03 6.64
CA ALA A 120 -19.89 11.91 6.88
C ALA A 120 -20.49 13.25 7.26
N LYS A 121 -19.78 14.05 8.07
CA LYS A 121 -20.24 15.38 8.44
C LYS A 121 -20.32 16.30 7.23
N LYS A 122 -19.31 16.27 6.38
CA LYS A 122 -19.31 17.11 5.17
C LYS A 122 -20.44 16.72 4.24
N GLN A 123 -20.72 15.44 4.12
CA GLN A 123 -21.82 14.97 3.31
C GLN A 123 -23.16 15.50 3.82
N LYS A 124 -23.38 15.44 5.12
CA LYS A 124 -24.60 15.96 5.73
C LYS A 124 -24.77 17.45 5.49
N ILE A 125 -23.70 18.20 5.61
CA ILE A 125 -23.76 19.65 5.36
C ILE A 125 -24.17 19.92 3.92
N LYS A 126 -23.61 19.16 2.98
CA LYS A 126 -23.97 19.31 1.57
C LYS A 126 -25.45 19.04 1.32
N GLU A 127 -26.00 18.01 1.96
CA GLU A 127 -27.40 17.67 1.82
C GLU A 127 -28.29 18.77 2.39
N PHE A 128 -27.84 19.38 3.47
CA PHE A 128 -28.60 20.46 4.09
C PHE A 128 -28.66 21.70 3.24
N LYS A 129 -27.65 21.94 2.42
CA LYS A 129 -27.57 23.17 1.62
C LYS A 129 -28.32 23.08 0.30
N LYS A 130 -28.96 21.99 0.02
CA LYS A 130 -29.78 21.86 -1.17
C LYS A 130 -31.15 22.58 -1.02
#